data_e48d567b58249faff51814150093633f
#
_entry.id   e48d567b58249faff51814150093633f
#
_cell.length_a   1.000
_cell.length_b   1.000
_cell.length_c   1.000
_cell.angle_alpha   90.00
_cell.angle_beta   90.00
_cell.angle_gamma   90.00
#
_symmetry.space_group_name_H-M   'P 1'
#
loop_
_entity.id
_entity.type
_entity.pdbx_description
1 polymer ?
#
loop_
_entity_poly.entity_id
_entity_poly.type
_entity_poly.pdbx_seq_one_letter_code
_entity_poly.pdbx_strand_id
1 'polypeptide(L)'
;MLPTKALLEQWFKQFNASYFNNTLPLPRLSLSKAHTRLGTMSCKRHFGLTGWRYTDFNIRISIYYDCDERCYQTVLLHEMIHYYIAYTRQTDNAPH
;
A
#
# COMPACT_ATOMS: atom_id res chain seq x y z
N MET A 1 14.80 6.83 13.90
CA MET A 1 13.81 7.73 13.28
C MET A 1 12.50 6.98 13.10
N LEU A 2 11.40 7.58 13.55
CA LEU A 2 10.08 6.99 13.33
C LEU A 2 9.35 7.79 12.26
N PRO A 3 8.76 7.11 11.27
CA PRO A 3 7.99 7.80 10.25
C PRO A 3 6.67 8.33 10.83
N THR A 4 6.14 9.35 10.19
CA THR A 4 4.79 9.85 10.47
C THR A 4 3.90 9.50 9.29
N LYS A 5 2.59 9.60 9.49
CA LYS A 5 1.64 9.41 8.39
C LYS A 5 1.93 10.38 7.24
N ALA A 6 2.22 11.64 7.57
CA ALA A 6 2.54 12.65 6.55
C ALA A 6 3.78 12.27 5.74
N LEU A 7 4.79 11.72 6.40
CA LEU A 7 6.00 11.27 5.72
C LEU A 7 5.73 10.06 4.83
N LEU A 8 4.90 9.13 5.28
CA LEU A 8 4.49 8.00 4.45
C LEU A 8 3.75 8.47 3.20
N GLU A 9 2.88 9.45 3.33
CA GLU A 9 2.18 10.01 2.18
C GLU A 9 3.14 10.67 1.20
N GLN A 10 4.13 11.38 1.70
CA GLN A 10 5.16 12.00 0.87
C GLN A 10 5.95 10.95 0.09
N TRP A 11 6.40 9.90 0.76
CA TRP A 11 7.12 8.80 0.10
C TRP A 11 6.23 8.08 -0.89
N PHE A 12 4.97 7.86 -0.54
CA PHE A 12 4.01 7.22 -1.45
C PHE A 12 3.91 7.99 -2.75
N LYS A 13 3.75 9.30 -2.66
CA LYS A 13 3.64 10.15 -3.86
C LYS A 13 4.90 10.10 -4.71
N GLN A 14 6.08 10.12 -4.06
CA GLN A 14 7.34 10.01 -4.79
C GLN A 14 7.48 8.68 -5.52
N PHE A 15 7.19 7.57 -4.84
CA PHE A 15 7.29 6.25 -5.44
C PHE A 15 6.24 6.02 -6.51
N ASN A 16 5.05 6.55 -6.30
CA ASN A 16 3.98 6.46 -7.29
C ASN A 16 4.39 7.13 -8.60
N ALA A 17 5.00 8.31 -8.51
CA ALA A 17 5.51 9.00 -9.69
C ALA A 17 6.67 8.25 -10.33
N SER A 18 7.60 7.72 -9.53
CA SER A 18 8.83 7.13 -10.03
C SER A 18 8.65 5.72 -10.58
N TYR A 19 7.78 4.92 -9.99
CA TYR A 19 7.69 3.49 -10.31
C TYR A 19 6.34 3.03 -10.81
N PHE A 20 5.28 3.81 -10.62
CA PHE A 20 3.92 3.39 -10.96
C PHE A 20 3.20 4.37 -11.86
N ASN A 21 3.92 5.29 -12.46
CA ASN A 21 3.37 6.23 -13.45
C ASN A 21 2.21 7.07 -12.91
N ASN A 22 2.22 7.35 -11.60
CA ASN A 22 1.13 8.07 -10.92
C ASN A 22 -0.24 7.39 -11.06
N THR A 23 -0.26 6.07 -11.25
CA THR A 23 -1.52 5.35 -11.48
C THR A 23 -2.27 5.01 -10.21
N LEU A 24 -1.60 5.04 -9.04
CA LEU A 24 -2.20 4.58 -7.81
C LEU A 24 -2.88 5.73 -7.06
N PRO A 25 -4.17 5.61 -6.74
CA PRO A 25 -4.81 6.55 -5.82
C PRO A 25 -4.18 6.44 -4.43
N LEU A 26 -4.17 7.52 -3.69
CA LEU A 26 -3.64 7.52 -2.33
C LEU A 26 -4.51 6.61 -1.45
N PRO A 27 -3.94 5.54 -0.88
CA PRO A 27 -4.69 4.68 0.02
C PRO A 27 -4.67 5.25 1.43
N ARG A 28 -5.35 4.57 2.36
CA ARG A 28 -5.15 4.88 3.77
C ARG A 28 -3.76 4.40 4.17
N LEU A 29 -2.99 5.29 4.77
CA LEU A 29 -1.66 4.98 5.30
C LEU A 29 -1.71 5.10 6.81
N SER A 30 -1.20 4.08 7.50
CA SER A 30 -1.23 4.05 8.95
C SER A 30 0.01 3.38 9.52
N LEU A 31 0.24 3.58 10.79
CA LEU A 31 1.34 2.99 11.52
C LEU A 31 0.77 1.93 12.48
N SER A 32 1.57 0.90 12.75
CA SER A 32 1.18 -0.16 13.67
C SER A 32 2.36 -0.52 14.56
N LYS A 33 2.11 -1.40 15.52
CA LYS A 33 3.16 -1.97 16.38
C LYS A 33 3.18 -3.50 16.25
N ALA A 34 2.90 -3.99 15.05
CA ALA A 34 2.89 -5.42 14.77
C ALA A 34 4.29 -6.02 14.93
N HIS A 35 4.37 -7.19 15.54
CA HIS A 35 5.64 -7.88 15.78
C HIS A 35 6.03 -8.81 14.65
N THR A 36 5.05 -9.31 13.90
CA THR A 36 5.26 -10.39 12.94
C THR A 36 5.44 -9.91 11.53
N ARG A 37 5.10 -8.66 11.24
CA ARG A 37 5.19 -8.10 9.88
C ARG A 37 5.68 -6.66 9.95
N LEU A 38 6.59 -6.32 9.05
CA LEU A 38 7.07 -4.95 8.91
C LEU A 38 6.07 -4.06 8.19
N GLY A 39 5.26 -4.65 7.30
CA GLY A 39 4.22 -3.94 6.60
C GLY A 39 3.11 -4.86 6.17
N THR A 40 1.94 -4.30 5.93
CA THR A 40 0.80 -5.04 5.39
C THR A 40 0.03 -4.16 4.41
N MET A 41 -0.60 -4.80 3.44
CA MET A 41 -1.58 -4.15 2.57
C MET A 41 -2.87 -4.92 2.71
N SER A 42 -3.95 -4.21 3.00
CA SER A 42 -5.27 -4.81 3.14
C SER A 42 -6.30 -4.01 2.35
N CYS A 43 -7.41 -4.64 2.06
CA CYS A 43 -8.52 -4.00 1.37
C CYS A 43 -9.80 -4.76 1.68
N LYS A 44 -10.92 -4.14 1.35
CA LYS A 44 -12.22 -4.80 1.40
C LYS A 44 -12.53 -5.43 0.05
N ARG A 45 -13.05 -6.63 0.07
CA ARG A 45 -13.45 -7.34 -1.13
C ARG A 45 -14.97 -7.38 -1.21
N HIS A 46 -15.48 -7.13 -2.39
CA HIS A 46 -16.92 -7.17 -2.66
C HIS A 46 -17.14 -8.08 -3.86
N PHE A 47 -18.06 -9.04 -3.72
CA PHE A 47 -18.46 -9.88 -4.82
C PHE A 47 -19.76 -9.35 -5.43
N GLY A 48 -19.77 -9.16 -6.75
CA GLY A 48 -20.92 -8.65 -7.47
C GLY A 48 -21.12 -9.35 -8.80
N LEU A 49 -22.04 -8.84 -9.60
CA LEU A 49 -22.38 -9.43 -10.89
C LEU A 49 -21.20 -9.48 -11.86
N THR A 50 -20.28 -8.54 -11.71
CA THR A 50 -19.12 -8.43 -12.59
C THR A 50 -17.86 -9.07 -11.99
N GLY A 51 -17.98 -9.72 -10.82
CA GLY A 51 -16.88 -10.37 -10.14
C GLY A 51 -16.48 -9.65 -8.86
N TRP A 52 -15.21 -9.80 -8.47
CA TRP A 52 -14.69 -9.21 -7.27
C TRP A 52 -14.30 -7.76 -7.48
N ARG A 53 -14.65 -6.90 -6.50
CA ARG A 53 -14.18 -5.53 -6.42
C ARG A 53 -13.38 -5.37 -5.13
N TYR A 54 -12.34 -4.56 -5.21
CA TYR A 54 -11.48 -4.26 -4.07
C TYR A 54 -11.55 -2.77 -3.78
N THR A 55 -11.88 -2.42 -2.54
CA THR A 55 -12.00 -1.03 -2.08
C THR A 55 -11.31 -0.87 -0.74
N ASP A 56 -11.21 0.38 -0.28
CA ASP A 56 -10.69 0.71 1.05
C ASP A 56 -9.30 0.14 1.27
N PHE A 57 -8.41 0.39 0.33
CA PHE A 57 -7.02 -0.04 0.43
C PHE A 57 -6.34 0.65 1.61
N ASN A 58 -5.62 -0.13 2.39
CA ASN A 58 -4.89 0.36 3.55
C ASN A 58 -3.50 -0.25 3.56
N ILE A 59 -2.48 0.60 3.62
CA ILE A 59 -1.10 0.19 3.80
C ILE A 59 -0.70 0.56 5.23
N ARG A 60 -0.23 -0.43 5.97
CA ARG A 60 0.14 -0.27 7.38
C ARG A 60 1.61 -0.63 7.53
N ILE A 61 2.35 0.27 8.15
CA ILE A 61 3.79 0.11 8.36
C ILE A 61 4.03 -0.04 9.85
N SER A 62 4.74 -1.10 10.25
CA SER A 62 5.05 -1.33 11.65
C SER A 62 6.19 -0.44 12.11
N ILE A 63 6.03 0.17 13.27
CA ILE A 63 7.08 0.92 13.95
C ILE A 63 7.60 0.18 15.18
N TYR A 64 7.25 -1.09 15.32
CA TYR A 64 7.72 -1.89 16.46
C TYR A 64 9.23 -2.10 16.43
N TYR A 65 9.77 -2.39 15.26
CA TYR A 65 11.20 -2.62 15.09
C TYR A 65 11.90 -1.32 14.75
N ASP A 66 13.15 -1.20 15.22
CA ASP A 66 13.98 -0.07 14.89
C ASP A 66 14.49 -0.22 13.45
N CYS A 67 14.07 0.69 12.61
CA CYS A 67 14.43 0.72 11.19
C CYS A 67 14.96 2.11 10.85
N ASP A 68 15.88 2.17 9.90
CA ASP A 68 16.28 3.46 9.35
C ASP A 68 15.29 3.90 8.26
N GLU A 69 15.50 5.10 7.74
CA GLU A 69 14.62 5.68 6.73
C GLU A 69 14.52 4.76 5.50
N ARG A 70 15.65 4.25 5.03
CA ARG A 70 15.68 3.39 3.85
C ARG A 70 14.91 2.09 4.09
N CYS A 71 14.99 1.55 5.29
CA CYS A 71 14.23 0.36 5.65
C CYS A 71 12.72 0.62 5.55
N TYR A 72 12.25 1.71 6.12
CA TYR A 72 10.83 2.07 6.05
C TYR A 72 10.38 2.32 4.62
N GLN A 73 11.21 2.99 3.82
CA GLN A 73 10.91 3.23 2.41
C GLN A 73 10.80 1.92 1.63
N THR A 74 11.70 0.98 1.90
CA THR A 74 11.68 -0.33 1.24
C THR A 74 10.43 -1.11 1.60
N VAL A 75 10.03 -1.07 2.87
CA VAL A 75 8.81 -1.74 3.32
C VAL A 75 7.59 -1.11 2.64
N LEU A 76 7.52 0.21 2.60
CA LEU A 76 6.42 0.90 1.94
C LEU A 76 6.35 0.53 0.46
N LEU A 77 7.47 0.55 -0.23
CA LEU A 77 7.52 0.21 -1.66
C LEU A 77 7.06 -1.22 -1.89
N HIS A 78 7.46 -2.14 -1.02
CA HIS A 78 7.02 -3.53 -1.09
C HIS A 78 5.49 -3.65 -0.99
N GLU A 79 4.88 -2.93 -0.05
CA GLU A 79 3.42 -2.94 0.09
C GLU A 79 2.73 -2.23 -1.08
N MET A 80 3.37 -1.21 -1.65
CA MET A 80 2.85 -0.56 -2.85
C MET A 80 2.82 -1.50 -4.05
N ILE A 81 3.78 -2.42 -4.15
CA ILE A 81 3.77 -3.44 -5.20
C ILE A 81 2.56 -4.35 -5.04
N HIS A 82 2.26 -4.79 -3.82
CA HIS A 82 1.05 -5.57 -3.55
C HIS A 82 -0.21 -4.78 -3.89
N TYR A 83 -0.24 -3.50 -3.51
CA TYR A 83 -1.35 -2.62 -3.84
C TYR A 83 -1.51 -2.48 -5.35
N TYR A 84 -0.42 -2.28 -6.06
CA TYR A 84 -0.44 -2.15 -7.51
C TYR A 84 -1.04 -3.40 -8.16
N ILE A 85 -0.63 -4.58 -7.71
CA ILE A 85 -1.16 -5.84 -8.25
C ILE A 85 -2.66 -5.95 -8.01
N ALA A 86 -3.11 -5.66 -6.79
CA ALA A 86 -4.53 -5.72 -6.47
C ALA A 86 -5.34 -4.69 -7.26
N TYR A 87 -4.82 -3.47 -7.36
CA TYR A 87 -5.50 -2.38 -8.05
C TYR A 87 -5.59 -2.65 -9.56
N THR A 88 -4.52 -3.13 -10.18
CA THR A 88 -4.53 -3.42 -11.61
C THR A 88 -5.38 -4.64 -11.94
N ARG A 89 -5.42 -5.66 -11.07
CA ARG A 89 -6.34 -6.78 -11.25
C ARG A 89 -7.78 -6.32 -11.26
N GLN A 90 -8.11 -5.34 -10.44
CA GLN A 90 -9.45 -4.78 -10.41
C GLN A 90 -9.78 -4.06 -11.71
N THR A 91 -8.83 -3.31 -12.27
CA THR A 91 -9.04 -2.58 -13.53
C THR A 91 -8.97 -3.52 -14.73
N ASP A 92 -8.15 -4.57 -14.65
CA ASP A 92 -8.05 -5.60 -15.68
C ASP A 92 -9.16 -6.63 -15.58
N ASN A 93 -10.03 -6.48 -14.63
CA ASN A 93 -11.11 -7.44 -14.36
C ASN A 93 -12.28 -7.23 -15.31
N ALA A 94 -12.00 -6.73 -16.48
CA ALA A 94 -12.93 -6.88 -17.57
C ALA A 94 -13.12 -8.38 -17.78
N PRO A 95 -14.34 -8.83 -17.96
CA PRO A 95 -14.57 -10.25 -18.19
C PRO A 95 -13.78 -10.67 -19.43
N HIS A 96 -12.88 -11.52 -19.16
CA HIS A 96 -12.09 -12.12 -20.23
C HIS A 96 -12.89 -13.14 -20.98
#